data_4c9fed4d6ae24620d5615abcad4011b1
#
_entry.id   4c9fed4d6ae24620d5615abcad4011b1
#
_cell.length_a   1.000
_cell.length_b   1.000
_cell.length_c   1.000
_cell.angle_alpha   90.00
_cell.angle_beta   90.00
_cell.angle_gamma   90.00
#
_symmetry.space_group_name_H-M   'P 1'
#
loop_
_entity.id
_entity.type
_entity.pdbx_description
1 polymer ?
#
loop_
_entity_poly.entity_id
_entity_poly.type
_entity_poly.pdbx_seq_one_letter_code
_entity_poly.pdbx_strand_id
1 'polypeptide(L)'
;MRQKYGEKPVTILGTIAAVNEDEKTCDIDDDGLMMYGIRLQSVTNAAAGILKVPKNGTAALAVKIEDGDGFMLLDCAEYEKIVINGGNNGGLINIESLVNKINAIEKDINALKDVFKTTWVVAPQDGGAALKTAAETWAGQTIDQTQTADIEDTTVTH
;
A
#
# COMPACT_ATOMS: atom_id res chain seq x y z
N MET A 1 -36.62 -31.91 6.34
CA MET A 1 -35.19 -31.66 6.45
C MET A 1 -34.46 -32.28 5.26
N ARG A 2 -34.19 -31.54 4.17
CA ARG A 2 -33.45 -32.08 3.03
C ARG A 2 -31.96 -32.14 3.41
N GLN A 3 -31.37 -33.32 3.34
CA GLN A 3 -29.90 -33.47 3.46
C GLN A 3 -29.23 -32.77 2.29
N LYS A 4 -28.57 -31.69 2.56
CA LYS A 4 -27.74 -30.89 1.62
C LYS A 4 -26.30 -31.46 1.46
N TYR A 5 -26.17 -32.77 1.48
CA TYR A 5 -24.87 -33.43 1.34
C TYR A 5 -24.82 -34.20 0.03
N GLY A 6 -24.17 -33.65 -0.99
CA GLY A 6 -23.89 -34.41 -2.21
C GLY A 6 -23.48 -33.64 -3.46
N GLU A 7 -23.71 -32.34 -3.57
CA GLU A 7 -23.19 -31.62 -4.71
C GLU A 7 -21.78 -31.14 -4.39
N LYS A 8 -20.82 -31.55 -5.22
CA LYS A 8 -19.45 -31.01 -5.15
C LYS A 8 -19.55 -29.51 -5.39
N PRO A 9 -18.76 -28.65 -4.67
CA PRO A 9 -18.72 -27.25 -4.99
C PRO A 9 -18.29 -27.09 -6.45
N VAL A 10 -19.08 -26.37 -7.23
CA VAL A 10 -18.74 -26.06 -8.61
C VAL A 10 -17.69 -24.97 -8.55
N THR A 11 -16.50 -25.30 -8.99
CA THR A 11 -15.37 -24.37 -9.13
C THR A 11 -15.14 -24.09 -10.59
N ILE A 12 -14.75 -22.86 -10.90
CA ILE A 12 -14.33 -22.41 -12.21
C ILE A 12 -12.86 -22.07 -12.11
N LEU A 13 -12.07 -22.61 -13.03
CA LEU A 13 -10.67 -22.24 -13.22
C LEU A 13 -10.53 -21.66 -14.62
N GLY A 14 -10.24 -20.39 -14.73
CA GLY A 14 -10.15 -19.72 -16.00
C GLY A 14 -9.26 -18.49 -15.95
N THR A 15 -9.43 -17.57 -16.89
CA THR A 15 -8.64 -16.36 -17.02
C THR A 15 -9.55 -15.13 -16.83
N ILE A 16 -9.09 -14.14 -16.06
CA ILE A 16 -9.80 -12.88 -15.92
C ILE A 16 -9.88 -12.17 -17.27
N ALA A 17 -11.11 -12.00 -17.78
CA ALA A 17 -11.38 -11.36 -19.05
C ALA A 17 -11.67 -9.86 -18.90
N ALA A 18 -12.40 -9.49 -17.86
CA ALA A 18 -12.74 -8.09 -17.56
C ALA A 18 -12.94 -7.89 -16.05
N VAL A 19 -12.73 -6.66 -15.58
CA VAL A 19 -12.99 -6.26 -14.19
C VAL A 19 -13.85 -5.02 -14.18
N ASN A 20 -14.92 -5.04 -13.37
CA ASN A 20 -15.79 -3.91 -13.08
C ASN A 20 -15.66 -3.53 -11.60
N GLU A 21 -14.89 -2.48 -11.32
CA GLU A 21 -14.63 -2.05 -9.95
C GLU A 21 -15.84 -1.41 -9.29
N ASP A 22 -16.69 -0.72 -10.06
CA ASP A 22 -17.88 -0.04 -9.52
C ASP A 22 -18.89 -1.07 -9.01
N GLU A 23 -19.09 -2.14 -9.77
CA GLU A 23 -19.96 -3.26 -9.38
C GLU A 23 -19.26 -4.30 -8.52
N LYS A 24 -17.92 -4.20 -8.38
CA LYS A 24 -17.08 -5.15 -7.65
C LYS A 24 -17.24 -6.58 -8.17
N THR A 25 -17.18 -6.70 -9.49
CA THR A 25 -17.29 -7.97 -10.21
C THR A 25 -16.16 -8.12 -11.21
N CYS A 26 -15.96 -9.35 -11.67
CA CYS A 26 -15.11 -9.65 -12.82
C CYS A 26 -15.81 -10.69 -13.70
N ASP A 27 -15.30 -10.82 -14.92
CA ASP A 27 -15.68 -11.87 -15.85
C ASP A 27 -14.49 -12.83 -16.03
N ILE A 28 -14.79 -14.14 -16.08
CA ILE A 28 -13.78 -15.19 -16.26
C ILE A 28 -14.11 -15.95 -17.56
N ASP A 29 -13.08 -16.13 -18.37
CA ASP A 29 -13.09 -17.03 -19.52
C ASP A 29 -12.59 -18.42 -19.07
N ASP A 30 -13.46 -19.41 -19.11
CA ASP A 30 -13.20 -20.82 -18.84
C ASP A 30 -13.16 -21.57 -20.18
N ASP A 31 -12.00 -21.64 -20.80
CA ASP A 31 -11.76 -22.31 -22.09
C ASP A 31 -12.75 -21.91 -23.22
N GLY A 32 -13.08 -20.62 -23.31
CA GLY A 32 -14.01 -20.06 -24.29
C GLY A 32 -15.45 -19.97 -23.79
N LEU A 33 -15.75 -20.41 -22.59
CA LEU A 33 -17.02 -20.18 -21.90
C LEU A 33 -16.92 -18.96 -20.99
N MET A 34 -17.57 -17.85 -21.39
CA MET A 34 -17.55 -16.65 -20.62
C MET A 34 -18.51 -16.70 -19.43
N MET A 35 -17.96 -16.53 -18.24
CA MET A 35 -18.69 -16.41 -16.98
C MET A 35 -18.71 -14.95 -16.52
N TYR A 36 -19.90 -14.35 -16.46
CA TYR A 36 -20.10 -12.93 -16.19
C TYR A 36 -20.46 -12.64 -14.74
N GLY A 37 -20.07 -11.48 -14.25
CA GLY A 37 -20.54 -10.92 -12.98
C GLY A 37 -20.08 -11.69 -11.74
N ILE A 38 -18.91 -12.28 -11.77
CA ILE A 38 -18.30 -12.99 -10.64
C ILE A 38 -17.93 -11.97 -9.56
N ARG A 39 -18.45 -12.14 -8.35
CA ARG A 39 -18.22 -11.19 -7.26
C ARG A 39 -16.77 -11.21 -6.78
N LEU A 40 -16.19 -10.03 -6.56
CA LEU A 40 -14.85 -9.86 -5.98
C LEU A 40 -14.86 -9.91 -4.44
N GLN A 41 -16.02 -9.74 -3.82
CA GLN A 41 -16.21 -9.82 -2.37
C GLN A 41 -17.59 -10.36 -2.01
N SER A 42 -17.75 -10.81 -0.77
CA SER A 42 -18.99 -11.44 -0.28
C SER A 42 -20.21 -10.50 -0.29
N VAL A 43 -19.97 -9.19 -0.08
CA VAL A 43 -21.03 -8.17 -0.05
C VAL A 43 -20.65 -7.04 -1.02
N THR A 44 -21.36 -6.96 -2.16
CA THR A 44 -21.04 -6.04 -3.26
C THR A 44 -21.29 -4.56 -2.93
N ASN A 45 -22.21 -4.26 -2.03
CA ASN A 45 -22.55 -2.88 -1.63
C ASN A 45 -21.83 -2.40 -0.36
N ALA A 46 -20.96 -3.20 0.25
CA ALA A 46 -20.19 -2.72 1.39
C ALA A 46 -19.08 -1.76 0.95
N ALA A 47 -19.04 -0.59 1.57
CA ALA A 47 -17.92 0.34 1.42
C ALA A 47 -16.72 -0.08 2.26
N ALA A 48 -16.94 -0.89 3.30
CA ALA A 48 -15.92 -1.39 4.21
C ALA A 48 -15.42 -2.78 3.80
N GLY A 49 -14.23 -3.14 4.30
CA GLY A 49 -13.60 -4.42 4.07
C GLY A 49 -12.43 -4.36 3.09
N ILE A 50 -12.04 -5.52 2.57
CA ILE A 50 -10.92 -5.66 1.63
C ILE A 50 -11.50 -6.05 0.27
N LEU A 51 -11.26 -5.21 -0.73
CA LEU A 51 -11.52 -5.50 -2.13
C LEU A 51 -10.18 -5.82 -2.81
N LYS A 52 -10.06 -7.03 -3.32
CA LYS A 52 -8.95 -7.47 -4.15
C LYS A 52 -9.34 -7.33 -5.62
N VAL A 53 -8.69 -6.44 -6.34
CA VAL A 53 -8.94 -6.20 -7.77
C VAL A 53 -7.98 -7.06 -8.58
N PRO A 54 -8.49 -8.10 -9.28
CA PRO A 54 -7.63 -8.96 -10.09
C PRO A 54 -7.11 -8.22 -11.31
N LYS A 55 -5.95 -8.64 -11.78
CA LYS A 55 -5.39 -8.15 -13.04
C LYS A 55 -5.96 -8.92 -14.22
N ASN A 56 -6.36 -8.19 -15.27
CA ASN A 56 -6.85 -8.81 -16.51
C ASN A 56 -5.79 -9.75 -17.13
N GLY A 57 -6.23 -10.86 -17.68
CA GLY A 57 -5.37 -11.86 -18.31
C GLY A 57 -4.69 -12.82 -17.33
N THR A 58 -4.95 -12.73 -16.04
CA THR A 58 -4.38 -13.64 -15.03
C THR A 58 -5.28 -14.85 -14.77
N ALA A 59 -4.68 -15.98 -14.38
CA ALA A 59 -5.43 -17.16 -13.98
C ALA A 59 -6.22 -16.90 -12.68
N ALA A 60 -7.44 -17.42 -12.63
CA ALA A 60 -8.37 -17.18 -11.52
C ALA A 60 -9.16 -18.42 -11.17
N LEU A 61 -9.46 -18.54 -9.88
CA LEU A 61 -10.31 -19.58 -9.30
C LEU A 61 -11.56 -18.93 -8.69
N ALA A 62 -12.74 -19.33 -9.15
CA ALA A 62 -14.01 -18.91 -8.59
C ALA A 62 -14.80 -20.10 -8.07
N VAL A 63 -15.68 -19.85 -7.10
CA VAL A 63 -16.53 -20.86 -6.48
C VAL A 63 -17.99 -20.41 -6.54
N LYS A 64 -18.87 -21.37 -6.78
CA LYS A 64 -20.33 -21.14 -6.74
C LYS A 64 -20.78 -20.81 -5.32
N ILE A 65 -21.56 -19.73 -5.18
CA ILE A 65 -22.15 -19.33 -3.91
C ILE A 65 -23.44 -20.15 -3.71
N GLU A 66 -23.65 -20.70 -2.51
CA GLU A 66 -24.90 -21.37 -2.16
C GLU A 66 -26.11 -20.42 -2.31
N ASP A 67 -27.22 -20.97 -2.72
CA ASP A 67 -28.54 -20.33 -2.88
C ASP A 67 -28.68 -19.35 -4.08
N GLY A 68 -27.82 -19.43 -5.10
CA GLY A 68 -27.97 -18.65 -6.32
C GLY A 68 -27.15 -19.20 -7.49
N ASP A 69 -27.31 -18.57 -8.65
CA ASP A 69 -26.49 -18.84 -9.83
C ASP A 69 -25.18 -18.01 -9.82
N GLY A 70 -24.89 -17.35 -8.69
CA GLY A 70 -23.73 -16.48 -8.54
C GLY A 70 -22.45 -17.21 -8.21
N PHE A 71 -21.33 -16.64 -8.65
CA PHE A 71 -19.99 -17.05 -8.31
C PHE A 71 -19.25 -15.95 -7.54
N MET A 72 -18.26 -16.35 -6.75
CA MET A 72 -17.35 -15.46 -6.08
C MET A 72 -15.91 -15.83 -6.42
N LEU A 73 -15.10 -14.86 -6.74
CA LEU A 73 -13.66 -15.04 -6.92
C LEU A 73 -13.06 -15.47 -5.58
N LEU A 74 -12.41 -16.62 -5.58
CA LEU A 74 -11.71 -17.13 -4.40
C LEU A 74 -10.28 -16.58 -4.38
N ASP A 75 -9.58 -16.68 -5.51
CA ASP A 75 -8.21 -16.21 -5.66
C ASP A 75 -7.85 -16.02 -7.14
N CYS A 76 -6.77 -15.27 -7.40
CA CYS A 76 -6.17 -15.15 -8.72
C CYS A 76 -4.65 -15.03 -8.61
N ALA A 77 -3.95 -15.30 -9.71
CA ALA A 77 -2.48 -15.33 -9.72
C ALA A 77 -1.86 -13.94 -9.51
N GLU A 78 -2.50 -12.88 -10.02
CA GLU A 78 -2.02 -11.50 -9.88
C GLU A 78 -3.17 -10.55 -9.56
N TYR A 79 -2.94 -9.64 -8.61
CA TYR A 79 -3.83 -8.53 -8.30
C TYR A 79 -3.25 -7.22 -8.80
N GLU A 80 -4.09 -6.38 -9.40
CA GLU A 80 -3.71 -5.03 -9.81
C GLU A 80 -3.60 -4.11 -8.59
N LYS A 81 -4.56 -4.24 -7.65
CA LYS A 81 -4.56 -3.47 -6.40
C LYS A 81 -5.42 -4.14 -5.33
N ILE A 82 -5.16 -3.74 -4.09
CA ILE A 82 -5.99 -4.06 -2.93
C ILE A 82 -6.54 -2.76 -2.37
N VAL A 83 -7.85 -2.68 -2.21
CA VAL A 83 -8.54 -1.52 -1.62
C VAL A 83 -9.05 -1.91 -0.23
N ILE A 84 -8.62 -1.19 0.79
CA ILE A 84 -9.03 -1.40 2.18
C ILE A 84 -9.97 -0.28 2.58
N ASN A 85 -11.13 -0.63 3.13
CA ASN A 85 -12.15 0.31 3.61
C ASN A 85 -12.50 1.40 2.58
N GLY A 86 -12.66 0.99 1.31
CA GLY A 86 -13.02 1.89 0.21
C GLY A 86 -11.94 2.90 -0.18
N GLY A 87 -10.70 2.71 0.28
CA GLY A 87 -9.59 3.62 -0.04
C GLY A 87 -9.59 4.95 0.70
N ASN A 88 -10.47 5.13 1.69
CA ASN A 88 -10.65 6.42 2.38
C ASN A 88 -9.42 6.90 3.17
N ASN A 89 -8.50 6.00 3.50
CA ASN A 89 -7.27 6.32 4.24
C ASN A 89 -6.06 6.57 3.33
N GLY A 90 -6.27 6.63 2.01
CA GLY A 90 -5.19 6.74 1.03
C GLY A 90 -4.41 5.43 0.83
N GLY A 91 -3.30 5.52 0.13
CA GLY A 91 -2.41 4.38 -0.13
C GLY A 91 -1.47 4.06 1.04
N LEU A 92 -0.82 2.93 0.96
CA LEU A 92 0.28 2.58 1.85
C LEU A 92 1.49 3.51 1.59
N ILE A 93 2.26 3.75 2.63
CA ILE A 93 3.46 4.58 2.54
C ILE A 93 4.52 3.82 1.73
N ASN A 94 5.08 4.49 0.72
CA ASN A 94 6.29 4.01 0.08
C ASN A 94 7.48 4.35 0.98
N ILE A 95 8.02 3.34 1.66
CA ILE A 95 9.08 3.48 2.66
C ILE A 95 10.32 4.13 2.07
N GLU A 96 10.76 3.69 0.89
CA GLU A 96 11.95 4.25 0.23
C GLU A 96 11.79 5.75 -0.05
N SER A 97 10.63 6.15 -0.58
CA SER A 97 10.33 7.56 -0.82
C SER A 97 10.27 8.39 0.47
N LEU A 98 9.75 7.81 1.56
CA LEU A 98 9.72 8.46 2.87
C LEU A 98 11.12 8.65 3.42
N VAL A 99 11.95 7.60 3.43
CA VAL A 99 13.36 7.66 3.87
C VAL A 99 14.13 8.71 3.09
N ASN A 100 13.99 8.76 1.76
CA ASN A 100 14.67 9.75 0.92
C ASN A 100 14.26 11.20 1.26
N LYS A 101 12.99 11.42 1.59
CA LYS A 101 12.50 12.74 2.02
C LYS A 101 13.02 13.14 3.41
N ILE A 102 13.04 12.20 4.35
CA ILE A 102 13.59 12.42 5.70
C ILE A 102 15.09 12.73 5.59
N ASN A 103 15.85 11.93 4.85
CA ASN A 103 17.28 12.15 4.63
C ASN A 103 17.58 13.51 3.99
N ALA A 104 16.74 14.00 3.09
CA ALA A 104 16.88 15.33 2.51
C ALA A 104 16.73 16.44 3.58
N ILE A 105 15.76 16.30 4.50
CA ILE A 105 15.56 17.22 5.62
C ILE A 105 16.73 17.15 6.61
N GLU A 106 17.18 15.97 6.97
CA GLU A 106 18.31 15.75 7.88
C GLU A 106 19.60 16.36 7.33
N LYS A 107 19.83 16.19 6.03
CA LYS A 107 20.96 16.81 5.33
C LYS A 107 20.89 18.34 5.34
N ASP A 108 19.71 18.91 5.13
CA ASP A 108 19.49 20.36 5.14
C ASP A 108 19.72 20.94 6.54
N ILE A 109 19.21 20.26 7.58
CA ILE A 109 19.44 20.63 8.98
C ILE A 109 20.94 20.56 9.32
N ASN A 110 21.63 19.51 8.90
CA ASN A 110 23.06 19.37 9.14
C ASN A 110 23.85 20.46 8.42
N ALA A 111 23.47 20.81 7.18
CA ALA A 111 24.10 21.93 6.45
C ALA A 111 23.88 23.27 7.18
N LEU A 112 22.69 23.52 7.74
CA LEU A 112 22.41 24.67 8.57
C LEU A 112 23.30 24.71 9.82
N LYS A 113 23.44 23.55 10.50
CA LYS A 113 24.33 23.42 11.67
C LYS A 113 25.79 23.75 11.33
N ASP A 114 26.24 23.28 10.17
CA ASP A 114 27.60 23.52 9.71
C ASP A 114 27.89 25.02 9.44
N VAL A 115 26.89 25.81 9.03
CA VAL A 115 27.02 27.25 8.94
C VAL A 115 27.40 27.86 10.28
N PHE A 116 26.72 27.48 11.37
CA PHE A 116 27.01 27.96 12.71
C PHE A 116 28.36 27.45 13.24
N LYS A 117 28.70 26.21 12.92
CA LYS A 117 29.91 25.55 13.43
C LYS A 117 31.19 26.04 12.74
N THR A 118 31.17 26.12 11.42
CA THR A 118 32.40 26.27 10.62
C THR A 118 32.41 27.49 9.71
N THR A 119 31.30 27.79 9.03
CA THR A 119 31.26 28.77 7.94
C THR A 119 31.04 30.19 8.45
N TRP A 120 30.29 30.36 9.53
CA TRP A 120 29.98 31.68 10.04
C TRP A 120 31.17 32.32 10.77
N VAL A 121 31.72 33.31 10.16
CA VAL A 121 32.78 34.16 10.74
C VAL A 121 32.12 35.34 11.43
N VAL A 122 32.31 35.44 12.75
CA VAL A 122 31.73 36.49 13.57
C VAL A 122 32.61 37.73 13.54
N ALA A 123 32.01 38.88 13.24
CA ALA A 123 32.73 40.15 13.36
C ALA A 123 32.91 40.52 14.86
N PRO A 124 34.01 41.17 15.23
CA PRO A 124 34.21 41.65 16.60
C PRO A 124 33.13 42.64 17.02
N GLN A 125 32.52 42.43 18.19
CA GLN A 125 31.61 43.38 18.88
C GLN A 125 30.21 43.55 18.28
N ASP A 126 29.72 42.63 17.43
CA ASP A 126 28.38 42.69 16.86
C ASP A 126 27.33 41.81 17.59
N GLY A 127 27.70 41.17 18.69
CA GLY A 127 26.81 40.22 19.40
C GLY A 127 26.73 38.83 18.79
N GLY A 128 27.26 38.65 17.58
CA GLY A 128 27.22 37.37 16.87
C GLY A 128 28.05 36.30 17.56
N ALA A 129 29.13 36.67 18.26
CA ALA A 129 29.94 35.74 19.05
C ALA A 129 29.12 35.04 20.16
N ALA A 130 28.27 35.78 20.87
CA ALA A 130 27.41 35.23 21.91
C ALA A 130 26.36 34.25 21.34
N LEU A 131 25.79 34.61 20.18
CA LEU A 131 24.83 33.72 19.50
C LEU A 131 25.51 32.44 18.98
N LYS A 132 26.70 32.56 18.38
CA LYS A 132 27.51 31.43 17.91
C LYS A 132 27.82 30.50 19.07
N THR A 133 28.29 31.00 20.22
CA THR A 133 28.59 30.21 21.40
C THR A 133 27.32 29.53 21.95
N ALA A 134 26.19 30.23 21.98
CA ALA A 134 24.93 29.64 22.42
C ALA A 134 24.45 28.50 21.53
N ALA A 135 24.69 28.60 20.23
CA ALA A 135 24.33 27.59 19.23
C ALA A 135 25.34 26.43 19.12
N GLU A 136 26.56 26.57 19.68
CA GLU A 136 27.67 25.65 19.43
C GLU A 136 27.36 24.19 19.85
N THR A 137 26.74 23.99 21.00
CA THR A 137 26.35 22.65 21.46
C THR A 137 25.34 21.99 20.53
N TRP A 138 24.34 22.73 20.09
CA TRP A 138 23.35 22.24 19.13
C TRP A 138 23.98 22.01 17.75
N ALA A 139 24.78 22.92 17.26
CA ALA A 139 25.44 22.82 15.97
C ALA A 139 26.48 21.68 15.91
N GLY A 140 27.05 21.32 17.06
CA GLY A 140 27.97 20.20 17.19
C GLY A 140 27.33 18.81 17.09
N GLN A 141 26.01 18.72 17.24
CA GLN A 141 25.27 17.46 17.15
C GLN A 141 24.90 17.17 15.69
N THR A 142 25.42 16.08 15.13
CA THR A 142 25.04 15.61 13.80
C THR A 142 23.78 14.74 13.89
N ILE A 143 22.87 14.91 12.97
CA ILE A 143 21.74 14.00 12.79
C ILE A 143 22.20 12.90 11.83
N ASP A 144 22.11 11.66 12.28
CA ASP A 144 22.38 10.50 11.44
C ASP A 144 21.27 10.32 10.41
N GLN A 145 21.60 9.78 9.25
CA GLN A 145 20.62 9.51 8.22
C GLN A 145 19.71 8.37 8.61
N THR A 146 18.41 8.56 8.45
CA THR A 146 17.40 7.52 8.64
C THR A 146 17.64 6.38 7.66
N GLN A 147 17.68 5.16 8.18
CA GLN A 147 17.77 3.95 7.39
C GLN A 147 16.37 3.32 7.24
N THR A 148 16.16 2.57 6.17
CA THR A 148 14.90 1.83 5.98
C THR A 148 14.57 0.95 7.18
N ALA A 149 15.57 0.29 7.75
CA ALA A 149 15.41 -0.59 8.92
C ALA A 149 14.97 0.13 10.20
N ASP A 150 15.08 1.48 10.26
CA ASP A 150 14.64 2.26 11.43
C ASP A 150 13.11 2.45 11.45
N ILE A 151 12.46 2.32 10.29
CA ILE A 151 11.04 2.65 10.11
C ILE A 151 10.23 1.56 9.43
N GLU A 152 10.85 0.51 8.91
CA GLU A 152 10.17 -0.59 8.22
C GLU A 152 9.77 -1.70 9.20
N ASP A 153 8.50 -2.08 9.17
CA ASP A 153 8.04 -3.32 9.78
C ASP A 153 8.11 -4.46 8.74
N THR A 154 9.07 -5.35 8.90
CA THR A 154 9.30 -6.46 7.97
C THR A 154 8.35 -7.64 8.17
N THR A 155 7.44 -7.57 9.16
CA THR A 155 6.43 -8.62 9.38
C THR A 155 5.26 -8.51 8.41
N VAL A 156 5.04 -7.32 7.82
CA VAL A 156 4.04 -7.07 6.79
C VAL A 156 4.72 -6.44 5.59
N THR A 157 4.95 -7.23 4.56
CA THR A 157 5.51 -6.76 3.29
C THR A 157 4.41 -6.58 2.22
N HIS A 158 4.60 -5.68 1.28
CA HIS A 158 3.69 -5.41 0.17
C HIS A 158 4.46 -5.22 -1.14
#